data_b13c3df60c71a823cc2829e0d6de74cf
#
_entry.id   b13c3df60c71a823cc2829e0d6de74cf
#
_cell.length_a   1.000
_cell.length_b   1.000
_cell.length_c   1.000
_cell.angle_alpha   90.00
_cell.angle_beta   90.00
_cell.angle_gamma   90.00
#
_symmetry.space_group_name_H-M   'P 1'
#
loop_
_entity.id
_entity.type
_entity.pdbx_description
1 polymer ?
#
loop_
_entity_poly.entity_id
_entity_poly.type
_entity_poly.pdbx_seq_one_letter_code
_entity_poly.pdbx_strand_id
1 'polypeptide(L)'
;MEPTKIPAIKGRIGNTVYYCATMSFGQISRMVKKVDDELHTANSLKEQIQRSLSNNYIRIKEYILNREDRFFDSLVLAVYDGDPLWTEIRFEVENNQYPNIGLLEFSGREKIFPVDGQHRVEGIRAALLENRELENETISVMLIGHQNTTEGMKKSRRIFSTLNRYVKPVRLGDIIALDEDDTVAIVTRDLLETYPLFMGERIKASNNKSIPHQEQ
;
A
#
# COMPACT_ATOMS: atom_id res chain seq x y z
N MET A 1 -10.79 -19.66 -14.57
CA MET A 1 -10.15 -18.34 -14.83
C MET A 1 -8.94 -18.64 -15.69
N GLU A 2 -8.63 -17.87 -16.70
CA GLU A 2 -7.43 -18.10 -17.50
C GLU A 2 -6.16 -17.89 -16.67
N PRO A 3 -5.08 -18.65 -16.93
CA PRO A 3 -3.81 -18.46 -16.26
C PRO A 3 -3.31 -17.02 -16.47
N THR A 4 -2.88 -16.38 -15.38
CA THR A 4 -2.36 -15.01 -15.44
C THR A 4 -0.86 -15.04 -15.17
N LYS A 5 -0.06 -14.44 -16.06
CA LYS A 5 1.39 -14.30 -15.93
C LYS A 5 1.75 -12.86 -15.61
N ILE A 6 2.49 -12.67 -14.54
CA ILE A 6 2.89 -11.34 -14.06
C ILE A 6 4.42 -11.28 -14.03
N PRO A 7 5.04 -10.35 -14.78
CA PRO A 7 6.47 -10.06 -14.64
C PRO A 7 6.78 -9.60 -13.21
N ALA A 8 7.81 -10.16 -12.62
CA ALA A 8 8.17 -9.85 -11.25
C ALA A 8 9.68 -9.94 -11.00
N ILE A 9 10.10 -9.29 -9.92
CA ILE A 9 11.45 -9.39 -9.36
C ILE A 9 11.34 -10.13 -8.03
N LYS A 10 12.08 -11.24 -7.93
CA LYS A 10 12.14 -12.08 -6.73
C LYS A 10 13.14 -11.51 -5.75
N GLY A 11 12.71 -11.26 -4.52
CA GLY A 11 13.55 -10.83 -3.42
C GLY A 11 13.50 -11.79 -2.23
N ARG A 12 14.44 -11.59 -1.30
CA ARG A 12 14.50 -12.35 -0.05
C ARG A 12 14.94 -11.47 1.11
N ILE A 13 14.23 -11.57 2.21
CA ILE A 13 14.63 -10.98 3.49
C ILE A 13 14.52 -12.04 4.59
N GLY A 14 15.62 -12.36 5.24
CA GLY A 14 15.68 -13.48 6.19
C GLY A 14 15.20 -14.77 5.51
N ASN A 15 14.17 -15.40 6.07
CA ASN A 15 13.55 -16.62 5.55
C ASN A 15 12.30 -16.35 4.68
N THR A 16 12.00 -15.07 4.39
CA THR A 16 10.83 -14.72 3.60
C THR A 16 11.24 -14.40 2.16
N VAL A 17 10.71 -15.16 1.21
CA VAL A 17 10.77 -14.84 -0.22
C VAL A 17 9.56 -13.99 -0.55
N TYR A 18 9.78 -12.95 -1.36
CA TYR A 18 8.73 -12.08 -1.87
C TYR A 18 8.97 -11.76 -3.35
N TYR A 19 7.94 -11.28 -4.02
CA TYR A 19 8.00 -10.89 -5.43
C TYR A 19 7.45 -9.48 -5.57
N CYS A 20 8.24 -8.57 -6.16
CA CYS A 20 7.80 -7.23 -6.53
C CYS A 20 7.28 -7.26 -7.96
N ALA A 21 6.08 -6.76 -8.17
CA ALA A 21 5.42 -6.73 -9.46
C ALA A 21 4.52 -5.49 -9.58
N THR A 22 3.92 -5.30 -10.75
CA THR A 22 2.80 -4.38 -10.94
C THR A 22 1.56 -5.19 -11.34
N MET A 23 0.41 -4.78 -10.82
CA MET A 23 -0.88 -5.35 -11.20
C MET A 23 -1.81 -4.23 -11.63
N SER A 24 -2.61 -4.51 -12.66
CA SER A 24 -3.63 -3.54 -13.08
C SER A 24 -4.77 -3.47 -12.06
N PHE A 25 -5.47 -2.35 -12.03
CA PHE A 25 -6.66 -2.18 -11.19
C PHE A 25 -7.70 -3.26 -11.46
N GLY A 26 -7.85 -3.66 -12.74
CA GLY A 26 -8.70 -4.78 -13.11
C GLY A 26 -8.23 -6.11 -12.53
N GLN A 27 -6.93 -6.38 -12.54
CA GLN A 27 -6.37 -7.57 -11.89
C GLN A 27 -6.57 -7.56 -10.38
N ILE A 28 -6.31 -6.41 -9.72
CA ILE A 28 -6.57 -6.24 -8.28
C ILE A 28 -8.03 -6.52 -7.95
N SER A 29 -8.96 -5.93 -8.72
CA SER A 29 -10.39 -6.12 -8.48
C SER A 29 -10.84 -7.57 -8.62
N ARG A 30 -10.30 -8.30 -9.60
CA ARG A 30 -10.69 -9.69 -9.89
C ARG A 30 -10.01 -10.71 -8.99
N MET A 31 -8.71 -10.55 -8.74
CA MET A 31 -7.88 -11.59 -8.11
C MET A 31 -7.77 -11.44 -6.59
N VAL A 32 -7.77 -10.22 -6.06
CA VAL A 32 -7.59 -10.00 -4.62
C VAL A 32 -8.92 -10.21 -3.89
N LYS A 33 -8.94 -11.01 -2.85
CA LYS A 33 -10.11 -11.28 -2.00
C LYS A 33 -10.13 -10.37 -0.78
N LYS A 34 -11.21 -10.37 -0.03
CA LYS A 34 -11.27 -9.67 1.26
C LYS A 34 -10.47 -10.44 2.32
N VAL A 35 -9.84 -9.69 3.20
CA VAL A 35 -8.97 -10.25 4.26
C VAL A 35 -9.73 -11.02 5.34
N ASP A 36 -11.01 -10.69 5.52
CA ASP A 36 -11.82 -11.12 6.65
C ASP A 36 -12.03 -12.63 6.72
N ASP A 37 -12.10 -13.28 5.55
CA ASP A 37 -12.39 -14.71 5.48
C ASP A 37 -11.16 -15.59 5.74
N GLU A 38 -9.95 -15.03 5.66
CA GLU A 38 -8.72 -15.81 5.58
C GLU A 38 -7.86 -15.78 6.85
N LEU A 39 -7.91 -14.69 7.63
CA LEU A 39 -7.05 -14.55 8.81
C LEU A 39 -7.72 -14.91 10.14
N HIS A 40 -9.05 -14.91 10.20
CA HIS A 40 -9.78 -15.15 11.43
C HIS A 40 -10.99 -16.07 11.22
N THR A 41 -11.16 -17.02 12.12
CA THR A 41 -12.35 -17.90 12.18
C THR A 41 -13.46 -17.28 13.01
N ALA A 42 -13.13 -16.39 13.96
CA ALA A 42 -14.10 -15.77 14.85
C ALA A 42 -14.77 -14.55 14.19
N ASN A 43 -16.10 -14.55 14.09
CA ASN A 43 -16.89 -13.49 13.47
C ASN A 43 -16.66 -12.11 14.13
N SER A 44 -16.48 -12.05 15.45
CA SER A 44 -16.21 -10.80 16.17
C SER A 44 -14.91 -10.11 15.73
N LEU A 45 -13.85 -10.88 15.42
CA LEU A 45 -12.59 -10.34 14.93
C LEU A 45 -12.70 -9.91 13.45
N LYS A 46 -13.44 -10.67 12.63
CA LYS A 46 -13.78 -10.28 11.25
C LYS A 46 -14.53 -8.96 11.23
N GLU A 47 -15.58 -8.81 12.03
CA GLU A 47 -16.35 -7.57 12.14
C GLU A 47 -15.51 -6.37 12.60
N GLN A 48 -14.55 -6.57 13.50
CA GLN A 48 -13.68 -5.49 13.95
C GLN A 48 -12.78 -4.97 12.83
N ILE A 49 -12.24 -5.86 12.00
CA ILE A 49 -11.46 -5.48 10.81
C ILE A 49 -12.37 -4.77 9.79
N GLN A 50 -13.57 -5.29 9.53
CA GLN A 50 -14.53 -4.67 8.62
C GLN A 50 -14.95 -3.27 9.06
N ARG A 51 -15.19 -3.06 10.36
CA ARG A 51 -15.52 -1.73 10.90
C ARG A 51 -14.39 -0.72 10.71
N SER A 52 -13.14 -1.15 10.82
CA SER A 52 -11.99 -0.27 10.55
C SER A 52 -11.88 0.15 9.09
N LEU A 53 -12.43 -0.67 8.16
CA LEU A 53 -12.45 -0.41 6.72
C LEU A 53 -13.53 0.60 6.29
N SER A 54 -14.51 0.91 7.15
CA SER A 54 -15.80 1.44 6.72
C SER A 54 -15.80 2.84 6.08
N ASN A 55 -14.78 3.68 6.25
CA ASN A 55 -14.81 5.06 5.74
C ASN A 55 -13.56 5.49 4.93
N ASN A 56 -12.40 4.87 5.12
CA ASN A 56 -11.18 5.34 4.47
C ASN A 56 -11.12 5.03 2.96
N TYR A 57 -11.77 3.96 2.48
CA TYR A 57 -11.77 3.63 1.06
C TYR A 57 -12.51 4.67 0.20
N ILE A 58 -13.46 5.41 0.77
CA ILE A 58 -14.21 6.47 0.05
C ILE A 58 -13.25 7.61 -0.35
N ARG A 59 -12.40 8.05 0.57
CA ARG A 59 -11.37 9.06 0.28
C ARG A 59 -10.39 8.59 -0.79
N ILE A 60 -10.00 7.32 -0.73
CA ILE A 60 -9.11 6.73 -1.73
C ILE A 60 -9.82 6.66 -3.10
N LYS A 61 -11.10 6.27 -3.14
CA LYS A 61 -11.91 6.31 -4.37
C LYS A 61 -11.94 7.71 -4.97
N GLU A 62 -12.25 8.73 -4.16
CA GLU A 62 -12.30 10.12 -4.60
C GLU A 62 -10.94 10.61 -5.10
N TYR A 63 -9.86 10.26 -4.41
CA TYR A 63 -8.50 10.56 -4.84
C TYR A 63 -8.19 9.92 -6.21
N ILE A 64 -8.57 8.65 -6.42
CA ILE A 64 -8.39 7.95 -7.69
C ILE A 64 -9.19 8.62 -8.81
N LEU A 65 -10.42 9.04 -8.55
CA LEU A 65 -11.30 9.61 -9.59
C LEU A 65 -10.96 11.05 -9.94
N ASN A 66 -10.46 11.85 -8.99
CA ASN A 66 -10.35 13.29 -9.13
C ASN A 66 -8.90 13.80 -9.32
N ARG A 67 -7.89 12.94 -9.18
CA ARG A 67 -6.48 13.33 -9.33
C ARG A 67 -5.82 12.61 -10.51
N GLU A 68 -5.18 13.37 -11.39
CA GLU A 68 -4.40 12.83 -12.51
C GLU A 68 -3.00 12.42 -12.05
N ASP A 69 -2.41 13.15 -11.12
CA ASP A 69 -1.08 12.94 -10.54
C ASP A 69 -1.05 11.97 -9.35
N ARG A 70 -2.07 11.10 -9.28
CA ARG A 70 -2.21 10.13 -8.18
C ARG A 70 -1.08 9.12 -8.10
N PHE A 71 -0.64 8.86 -6.90
CA PHE A 71 0.38 7.87 -6.61
C PHE A 71 0.08 7.15 -5.29
N PHE A 72 0.37 5.84 -5.25
CA PHE A 72 0.24 5.02 -4.06
C PHE A 72 1.51 4.22 -3.82
N ASP A 73 1.80 3.95 -2.56
CA ASP A 73 2.78 2.94 -2.16
C ASP A 73 2.29 1.52 -2.52
N SER A 74 3.20 0.53 -2.41
CA SER A 74 2.91 -0.85 -2.79
C SER A 74 1.82 -1.49 -1.91
N LEU A 75 0.95 -2.30 -2.53
CA LEU A 75 0.12 -3.24 -1.79
C LEU A 75 0.97 -4.43 -1.34
N VAL A 76 0.78 -4.92 -0.12
CA VAL A 76 1.36 -6.19 0.32
C VAL A 76 0.28 -7.26 0.30
N LEU A 77 0.44 -8.23 -0.59
CA LEU A 77 -0.54 -9.27 -0.86
C LEU A 77 -0.01 -10.64 -0.45
N ALA A 78 -0.78 -11.40 0.30
CA ALA A 78 -0.50 -12.80 0.60
C ALA A 78 -1.16 -13.70 -0.44
N VAL A 79 -0.42 -14.71 -0.88
CA VAL A 79 -0.86 -15.69 -1.88
C VAL A 79 -0.80 -17.09 -1.27
N TYR A 80 -1.87 -17.86 -1.39
CA TYR A 80 -1.91 -19.27 -0.97
C TYR A 80 -2.85 -20.09 -1.85
N ASP A 81 -2.78 -21.41 -1.72
CA ASP A 81 -3.42 -22.38 -2.60
C ASP A 81 -2.95 -22.25 -4.07
N GLY A 82 -3.36 -23.15 -4.93
CA GLY A 82 -3.26 -23.07 -6.39
C GLY A 82 -1.90 -23.36 -7.01
N ASP A 83 -0.84 -23.50 -6.25
CA ASP A 83 0.54 -23.77 -6.73
C ASP A 83 1.06 -22.76 -7.77
N PRO A 84 1.21 -21.47 -7.40
CA PRO A 84 1.77 -20.49 -8.32
C PRO A 84 3.19 -20.88 -8.74
N LEU A 85 3.49 -20.74 -10.04
CA LEU A 85 4.78 -21.12 -10.61
C LEU A 85 5.65 -19.89 -10.81
N TRP A 86 6.94 -20.04 -10.49
CA TRP A 86 7.96 -19.05 -10.80
C TRP A 86 8.82 -19.54 -11.95
N THR A 87 8.81 -18.82 -13.07
CA THR A 87 9.67 -19.07 -14.21
C THR A 87 10.72 -17.97 -14.30
N GLU A 88 11.97 -18.34 -14.01
CA GLU A 88 13.10 -17.42 -14.10
C GLU A 88 13.40 -17.08 -15.56
N ILE A 89 13.58 -15.80 -15.86
CA ILE A 89 14.03 -15.33 -17.17
C ILE A 89 15.53 -15.07 -17.08
N ARG A 90 16.28 -15.71 -17.94
CA ARG A 90 17.72 -15.43 -18.06
C ARG A 90 17.88 -14.05 -18.69
N PHE A 91 18.37 -13.12 -17.90
CA PHE A 91 18.65 -11.78 -18.29
C PHE A 91 20.12 -11.47 -18.02
N GLU A 92 20.85 -11.14 -19.07
CA GLU A 92 22.30 -10.86 -19.01
C GLU A 92 22.56 -9.51 -19.68
N VAL A 93 23.27 -8.63 -18.97
CA VAL A 93 23.73 -7.35 -19.48
C VAL A 93 25.19 -7.18 -19.08
N GLU A 94 26.06 -6.88 -20.05
CA GLU A 94 27.49 -6.64 -19.83
C GLU A 94 28.19 -7.74 -19.00
N ASN A 95 27.88 -9.01 -19.30
CA ASN A 95 28.35 -10.21 -18.59
C ASN A 95 27.86 -10.36 -17.14
N ASN A 96 26.89 -9.55 -16.71
CA ASN A 96 26.22 -9.73 -15.43
C ASN A 96 24.87 -10.45 -15.61
N GLN A 97 24.67 -11.54 -14.87
CA GLN A 97 23.42 -12.29 -14.85
C GLN A 97 22.50 -11.74 -13.76
N TYR A 98 21.20 -11.65 -14.09
CA TYR A 98 20.14 -11.19 -13.17
C TYR A 98 19.13 -12.32 -12.93
N PRO A 99 19.43 -13.26 -12.02
CA PRO A 99 18.64 -14.49 -11.84
C PRO A 99 17.32 -14.26 -11.08
N ASN A 100 17.06 -13.06 -10.62
CA ASN A 100 15.89 -12.69 -9.83
C ASN A 100 14.74 -12.09 -10.65
N ILE A 101 14.86 -12.04 -11.97
CA ILE A 101 13.80 -11.53 -12.87
C ILE A 101 13.06 -12.74 -13.46
N GLY A 102 11.73 -12.67 -13.54
CA GLY A 102 10.96 -13.77 -14.07
C GLY A 102 9.47 -13.50 -14.18
N LEU A 103 8.73 -14.57 -14.45
CA LEU A 103 7.27 -14.58 -14.53
C LEU A 103 6.70 -15.37 -13.36
N LEU A 104 5.76 -14.76 -12.65
CA LEU A 104 4.94 -15.42 -11.67
C LEU A 104 3.60 -15.81 -12.33
N GLU A 105 3.34 -17.10 -12.42
CA GLU A 105 2.16 -17.64 -13.07
C GLU A 105 1.12 -18.06 -12.03
N PHE A 106 -0.10 -17.56 -12.20
CA PHE A 106 -1.26 -17.92 -11.39
C PHE A 106 -2.22 -18.77 -12.23
N SER A 107 -2.63 -19.91 -11.68
CA SER A 107 -3.59 -20.82 -12.33
C SER A 107 -5.04 -20.31 -12.26
N GLY A 108 -5.30 -19.28 -11.44
CA GLY A 108 -6.64 -18.79 -11.10
C GLY A 108 -7.30 -19.53 -9.94
N ARG A 109 -6.62 -20.49 -9.32
CA ARG A 109 -7.07 -21.21 -8.11
C ARG A 109 -6.50 -20.60 -6.84
N GLU A 110 -5.47 -19.77 -6.99
CA GLU A 110 -4.83 -19.07 -5.87
C GLU A 110 -5.81 -18.12 -5.20
N LYS A 111 -5.67 -18.03 -3.90
CA LYS A 111 -6.34 -17.04 -3.08
C LYS A 111 -5.35 -15.95 -2.73
N ILE A 112 -5.70 -14.73 -3.06
CA ILE A 112 -4.85 -13.56 -2.83
C ILE A 112 -5.63 -12.60 -1.95
N PHE A 113 -5.04 -12.16 -0.84
CA PHE A 113 -5.64 -11.19 0.06
C PHE A 113 -4.63 -10.12 0.53
N PRO A 114 -5.07 -8.89 0.83
CA PRO A 114 -4.18 -7.83 1.26
C PRO A 114 -3.75 -8.04 2.71
N VAL A 115 -2.45 -8.03 2.95
CA VAL A 115 -1.83 -7.94 4.28
C VAL A 115 -1.66 -6.48 4.67
N ASP A 116 -1.35 -5.63 3.66
CA ASP A 116 -1.41 -4.17 3.76
C ASP A 116 -2.05 -3.59 2.50
N GLY A 117 -2.73 -2.44 2.66
CA GLY A 117 -3.40 -1.74 1.57
C GLY A 117 -4.85 -2.17 1.32
N GLN A 118 -5.53 -2.79 2.28
CA GLN A 118 -6.93 -3.21 2.15
C GLN A 118 -7.88 -2.05 1.79
N HIS A 119 -7.69 -0.86 2.36
CA HIS A 119 -8.47 0.34 1.99
C HIS A 119 -8.23 0.75 0.53
N ARG A 120 -6.98 0.60 0.04
CA ARG A 120 -6.63 0.88 -1.36
C ARG A 120 -7.29 -0.10 -2.31
N VAL A 121 -7.29 -1.39 -1.96
CA VAL A 121 -8.01 -2.42 -2.75
C VAL A 121 -9.50 -2.10 -2.85
N GLU A 122 -10.16 -1.76 -1.75
CA GLU A 122 -11.58 -1.40 -1.78
C GLU A 122 -11.83 -0.05 -2.49
N GLY A 123 -10.93 0.93 -2.34
CA GLY A 123 -10.99 2.20 -3.08
C GLY A 123 -10.87 1.99 -4.59
N ILE A 124 -9.93 1.16 -5.04
CA ILE A 124 -9.77 0.78 -6.45
C ILE A 124 -11.04 0.12 -6.99
N ARG A 125 -11.62 -0.83 -6.24
CA ARG A 125 -12.88 -1.47 -6.65
C ARG A 125 -14.02 -0.48 -6.80
N ALA A 126 -14.17 0.41 -5.82
CA ALA A 126 -15.21 1.42 -5.85
C ALA A 126 -15.01 2.42 -7.01
N ALA A 127 -13.77 2.80 -7.31
CA ALA A 127 -13.45 3.67 -8.44
C ALA A 127 -13.78 3.00 -9.79
N LEU A 128 -13.46 1.70 -9.95
CA LEU A 128 -13.77 0.94 -11.16
C LEU A 128 -15.27 0.75 -11.41
N LEU A 129 -16.12 0.81 -10.37
CA LEU A 129 -17.58 0.80 -10.54
C LEU A 129 -18.09 2.11 -11.17
N GLU A 130 -17.41 3.22 -10.94
CA GLU A 130 -17.76 4.54 -11.48
C GLU A 130 -17.06 4.82 -12.83
N ASN A 131 -15.79 4.43 -12.94
CA ASN A 131 -14.99 4.64 -14.16
C ASN A 131 -14.20 3.39 -14.53
N ARG A 132 -14.66 2.66 -15.54
CA ARG A 132 -14.00 1.43 -16.04
C ARG A 132 -12.75 1.69 -16.86
N GLU A 133 -12.52 2.89 -17.36
CA GLU A 133 -11.31 3.24 -18.12
C GLU A 133 -10.04 3.07 -17.29
N LEU A 134 -10.18 3.16 -15.95
CA LEU A 134 -9.10 2.94 -14.98
C LEU A 134 -8.61 1.48 -14.89
N GLU A 135 -9.28 0.53 -15.59
CA GLU A 135 -8.97 -0.91 -15.45
C GLU A 135 -7.51 -1.25 -15.79
N ASN A 136 -6.91 -0.50 -16.73
CA ASN A 136 -5.54 -0.71 -17.18
C ASN A 136 -4.49 0.07 -16.39
N GLU A 137 -4.89 0.94 -15.46
CA GLU A 137 -3.94 1.58 -14.56
C GLU A 137 -3.31 0.56 -13.64
N THR A 138 -2.06 0.79 -13.28
CA THR A 138 -1.27 -0.18 -12.52
C THR A 138 -0.82 0.36 -11.18
N ILE A 139 -0.74 -0.52 -10.21
CA ILE A 139 -0.18 -0.26 -8.88
C ILE A 139 0.92 -1.28 -8.57
N SER A 140 1.96 -0.85 -7.87
CA SER A 140 2.99 -1.75 -7.40
C SER A 140 2.45 -2.69 -6.32
N VAL A 141 2.88 -3.96 -6.38
CA VAL A 141 2.48 -4.98 -5.43
C VAL A 141 3.69 -5.76 -4.94
N MET A 142 3.65 -6.15 -3.69
CA MET A 142 4.59 -7.09 -3.09
C MET A 142 3.84 -8.36 -2.73
N LEU A 143 4.14 -9.46 -3.40
CA LEU A 143 3.49 -10.75 -3.22
C LEU A 143 4.32 -11.62 -2.28
N ILE A 144 3.69 -12.18 -1.24
CA ILE A 144 4.31 -13.09 -0.26
C ILE A 144 3.54 -14.40 -0.20
N GLY A 145 4.26 -15.52 -0.06
CA GLY A 145 3.62 -16.83 0.13
C GLY A 145 2.98 -16.93 1.52
N HIS A 146 1.74 -17.38 1.56
CA HIS A 146 1.01 -17.75 2.77
C HIS A 146 0.78 -19.27 2.80
N GLN A 147 0.94 -19.88 3.96
CA GLN A 147 0.60 -21.29 4.18
C GLN A 147 -0.64 -21.39 5.07
N ASN A 148 -1.65 -22.13 4.64
CA ASN A 148 -2.88 -22.38 5.42
C ASN A 148 -2.64 -23.43 6.51
N THR A 149 -1.61 -23.18 7.34
CA THR A 149 -1.25 -23.96 8.52
C THR A 149 -1.24 -23.05 9.74
N THR A 150 -1.25 -23.61 10.93
CA THR A 150 -1.18 -22.83 12.18
C THR A 150 0.05 -21.88 12.19
N GLU A 151 1.20 -22.35 11.73
CA GLU A 151 2.43 -21.56 11.67
C GLU A 151 2.38 -20.52 10.54
N GLY A 152 1.82 -20.85 9.37
CA GLY A 152 1.60 -19.91 8.28
C GLY A 152 0.65 -18.77 8.68
N MET A 153 -0.44 -19.08 9.35
CA MET A 153 -1.37 -18.10 9.92
C MET A 153 -0.69 -17.18 10.95
N LYS A 154 0.15 -17.73 11.84
CA LYS A 154 0.92 -16.92 12.78
C LYS A 154 1.90 -15.98 12.06
N LYS A 155 2.61 -16.49 11.03
CA LYS A 155 3.54 -15.70 10.22
C LYS A 155 2.83 -14.53 9.54
N SER A 156 1.72 -14.78 8.86
CA SER A 156 0.95 -13.74 8.17
C SER A 156 0.37 -12.71 9.13
N ARG A 157 -0.16 -13.13 10.29
CA ARG A 157 -0.62 -12.20 11.34
C ARG A 157 0.52 -11.34 11.91
N ARG A 158 1.74 -11.89 12.07
CA ARG A 158 2.91 -11.10 12.48
C ARG A 158 3.27 -10.05 11.44
N ILE A 159 3.32 -10.42 10.15
CA ILE A 159 3.59 -9.47 9.06
C ILE A 159 2.53 -8.37 9.06
N PHE A 160 1.25 -8.75 9.12
CA PHE A 160 0.14 -7.80 9.19
C PHE A 160 0.28 -6.83 10.38
N SER A 161 0.52 -7.35 11.58
CA SER A 161 0.67 -6.50 12.78
C SER A 161 1.91 -5.61 12.71
N THR A 162 3.01 -6.10 12.13
CA THR A 162 4.25 -5.32 11.99
C THR A 162 4.06 -4.16 11.00
N LEU A 163 3.46 -4.41 9.84
CA LEU A 163 3.20 -3.37 8.84
C LEU A 163 2.25 -2.28 9.39
N ASN A 164 1.20 -2.69 10.11
CA ASN A 164 0.21 -1.75 10.64
C ASN A 164 0.63 -1.08 11.96
N ARG A 165 1.52 -1.70 12.76
CA ARG A 165 1.90 -1.19 14.09
C ARG A 165 2.71 0.09 14.06
N TYR A 166 3.52 0.29 13.03
CA TYR A 166 4.45 1.41 12.90
C TYR A 166 3.91 2.55 12.06
N VAL A 167 2.69 2.44 11.53
CA VAL A 167 2.00 3.54 10.86
C VAL A 167 1.63 4.58 11.91
N LYS A 168 2.43 5.64 12.01
CA LYS A 168 2.12 6.78 12.86
C LYS A 168 1.16 7.70 12.10
N PRO A 169 0.14 8.28 12.78
CA PRO A 169 -0.64 9.36 12.19
C PRO A 169 0.30 10.48 11.74
N VAL A 170 0.07 11.01 10.57
CA VAL A 170 0.82 12.16 10.05
C VAL A 170 0.62 13.32 11.04
N ARG A 171 1.70 13.95 11.48
CA ARG A 171 1.63 15.06 12.41
C ARG A 171 1.17 16.32 11.68
N LEU A 172 0.49 17.23 12.40
CA LEU A 172 0.05 18.49 11.83
C LEU A 172 1.19 19.29 11.16
N GLY A 173 2.39 19.26 11.76
CA GLY A 173 3.57 19.89 11.18
C GLY A 173 4.00 19.28 9.84
N ASP A 174 3.88 17.96 9.70
CA ASP A 174 4.19 17.28 8.45
C ASP A 174 3.13 17.57 7.37
N ILE A 175 1.85 17.70 7.77
CA ILE A 175 0.77 18.12 6.88
C ILE A 175 1.04 19.55 6.36
N ILE A 176 1.33 20.50 7.26
CA ILE A 176 1.64 21.88 6.88
C ILE A 176 2.85 21.92 5.91
N ALA A 177 3.86 21.09 6.16
CA ALA A 177 5.08 21.09 5.37
C ALA A 177 4.92 20.45 3.98
N LEU A 178 4.06 19.45 3.82
CA LEU A 178 4.08 18.54 2.66
C LEU A 178 2.75 18.42 1.91
N ASP A 179 1.62 18.84 2.53
CA ASP A 179 0.31 18.71 1.90
C ASP A 179 0.08 19.85 0.90
N GLU A 180 -0.07 19.50 -0.37
CA GLU A 180 -0.35 20.42 -1.48
C GLU A 180 -1.84 20.48 -1.84
N ASP A 181 -2.68 19.73 -1.15
CA ASP A 181 -4.12 19.65 -1.38
C ASP A 181 -4.94 20.38 -0.30
N ASP A 182 -4.37 20.58 0.88
CA ASP A 182 -4.98 21.34 1.96
C ASP A 182 -4.65 22.84 1.82
N THR A 183 -5.64 23.64 1.44
CA THR A 183 -5.48 25.10 1.29
C THR A 183 -4.95 25.76 2.56
N VAL A 184 -5.34 25.28 3.75
CA VAL A 184 -4.87 25.84 5.03
C VAL A 184 -3.39 25.50 5.23
N ALA A 185 -2.97 24.28 4.87
CA ALA A 185 -1.57 23.86 4.94
C ALA A 185 -0.70 24.69 3.98
N ILE A 186 -1.15 24.86 2.73
CA ILE A 186 -0.45 25.68 1.71
C ILE A 186 -0.27 27.12 2.18
N VAL A 187 -1.35 27.79 2.59
CA VAL A 187 -1.30 29.20 3.06
C VAL A 187 -0.42 29.32 4.32
N THR A 188 -0.53 28.36 5.24
CA THR A 188 0.28 28.39 6.47
C THR A 188 1.76 28.23 6.14
N ARG A 189 2.12 27.33 5.23
CA ARG A 189 3.49 27.14 4.76
C ARG A 189 4.02 28.40 4.08
N ASP A 190 3.25 28.99 3.16
CA ASP A 190 3.61 30.22 2.47
C ASP A 190 3.89 31.36 3.46
N LEU A 191 3.03 31.55 4.46
CA LEU A 191 3.25 32.52 5.53
C LEU A 191 4.51 32.26 6.35
N LEU A 192 4.80 31.00 6.67
CA LEU A 192 6.00 30.61 7.44
C LEU A 192 7.28 30.87 6.63
N GLU A 193 7.24 30.70 5.31
CA GLU A 193 8.38 30.86 4.41
C GLU A 193 8.62 32.30 3.97
N THR A 194 7.56 33.10 3.81
CA THR A 194 7.67 34.42 3.16
C THR A 194 7.43 35.60 4.11
N TYR A 195 6.65 35.44 5.18
CA TYR A 195 6.31 36.56 6.03
C TYR A 195 7.41 36.87 7.05
N PRO A 196 7.96 38.12 7.07
CA PRO A 196 9.17 38.47 7.86
C PRO A 196 9.08 38.19 9.36
N LEU A 197 7.86 38.25 9.97
CA LEU A 197 7.67 37.97 11.38
C LEU A 197 7.69 36.49 11.70
N PHE A 198 7.50 35.61 10.72
CA PHE A 198 7.41 34.15 10.89
C PHE A 198 8.67 33.43 10.39
N MET A 199 9.50 34.11 9.61
CA MET A 199 10.75 33.54 9.08
C MET A 199 11.75 33.15 10.15
N GLY A 200 12.54 32.15 9.85
CA GLY A 200 13.58 31.63 10.73
C GLY A 200 12.99 30.70 11.83
N GLU A 201 13.61 30.70 13.01
CA GLU A 201 13.20 29.83 14.11
C GLU A 201 12.10 30.39 15.02
N ARG A 202 11.48 31.53 14.63
CA ARG A 202 10.48 32.22 15.45
C ARG A 202 9.20 31.42 15.63
N ILE A 203 8.79 30.67 14.60
CA ILE A 203 7.65 29.75 14.66
C ILE A 203 8.12 28.37 14.19
N LYS A 204 7.79 27.34 14.96
CA LYS A 204 8.06 25.94 14.62
C LYS A 204 6.75 25.21 14.31
N ALA A 205 6.67 24.56 13.17
CA ALA A 205 5.55 23.69 12.80
C ALA A 205 5.47 22.38 13.62
N SER A 206 6.27 22.28 14.71
CA SER A 206 6.32 21.12 15.60
C SER A 206 5.92 21.52 17.03
N ASN A 207 5.40 20.56 17.82
CA ASN A 207 5.04 20.75 19.23
C ASN A 207 6.23 21.00 20.18
N ASN A 208 7.43 21.19 19.68
CA ASN A 208 8.56 21.65 20.49
C ASN A 208 8.33 23.12 20.83
N LYS A 209 8.47 23.45 22.13
CA LYS A 209 8.27 24.80 22.67
C LYS A 209 8.98 25.85 21.80
N SER A 210 8.21 26.81 21.29
CA SER A 210 8.77 27.99 20.65
C SER A 210 9.70 28.70 21.65
N ILE A 211 10.82 29.19 21.18
CA ILE A 211 11.72 30.00 22.02
C ILE A 211 10.99 31.30 22.32
N PRO A 212 10.77 31.67 23.60
CA PRO A 212 10.15 32.94 23.92
C PRO A 212 11.00 34.08 23.34
N HIS A 213 10.36 35.07 22.73
CA HIS A 213 11.00 36.30 22.34
C HIS A 213 11.69 36.92 23.56
N GLN A 214 13.02 36.95 23.61
CA GLN A 214 13.72 37.85 24.51
C GLN A 214 13.64 39.23 23.85
N GLU A 215 12.78 40.10 24.38
CA GLU A 215 12.84 41.53 24.10
C GLU A 215 14.23 42.03 24.50
N GLN A 216 14.97 42.58 23.53
CA GLN A 216 16.13 43.44 23.77
C GLN A 216 15.67 44.88 23.97
#